data_b0e67bd3b88e2fa971c9664533be2a4b
#
_entry.id   b0e67bd3b88e2fa971c9664533be2a4b
#
_cell.length_a   1.000
_cell.length_b   1.000
_cell.length_c   1.000
_cell.angle_alpha   90.00
_cell.angle_beta   90.00
_cell.angle_gamma   90.00
#
_symmetry.space_group_name_H-M   'P 1'
#
loop_
_entity.id
_entity.type
_entity.pdbx_description
1 polymer ?
#
loop_
_entity_poly.entity_id
_entity_poly.type
_entity_poly.pdbx_seq_one_letter_code
_entity_poly.pdbx_strand_id
1 'polypeptide(L)'
;MATEMGQSQRIEQGLAITPQLKRSLEILQAPTLDLHDMIVNELQTNPILEEISPAEMPEKPESVGENPDDFDGEDLQPSQNNQSDEQLKRDFVLNSIPDTQSLREYLLNESKLDAENARVAEAFEALVGAMDDRGFLDADAVENAVSKGFDEKIVRQALDMLRNSSPSGIGAFDIRDSLMLQLEHKHMGNSLAYKILEDHFDLLLKRRVNEIAEIENRTVEDVENAISEIAKLSTSPARDFAEDTERYITPDIIYKKENQAWTAELTNEYIPKLRINPEYRQMIAEGKLRKDAESYVKEKIREGKSFMEAVEQRQNTLLKIARAILLKQPDFFESGAEALRPMTMQDVADIVQLHPTTVGRAVSEKFAETPHGLYPMKFFFNSGYNNSSGDSIASASVKEKIRDIVSSEPPQKPFSDAKIAEILAEDGIAIARRTVAKYREEIGIPTKSLRKRF
;
A
#
# COMPACT_ATOMS: atom_id res chain seq x y z
N MET A 1 -28.97 24.18 66.68
CA MET A 1 -29.01 23.83 65.31
C MET A 1 -27.58 23.71 64.79
N ALA A 2 -27.08 22.50 64.74
CA ALA A 2 -25.75 22.19 64.28
C ALA A 2 -25.90 21.63 62.85
N THR A 3 -25.34 22.32 61.86
CA THR A 3 -25.28 21.90 60.46
C THR A 3 -24.05 21.01 60.28
N GLU A 4 -24.26 19.72 60.15
CA GLU A 4 -23.25 18.78 59.71
C GLU A 4 -22.93 19.01 58.22
N MET A 5 -21.73 19.50 57.95
CA MET A 5 -21.13 19.49 56.59
C MET A 5 -20.55 18.11 56.33
N GLY A 6 -21.29 17.28 55.58
CA GLY A 6 -20.77 16.05 55.04
C GLY A 6 -19.83 16.30 53.85
N GLN A 7 -18.53 16.15 54.05
CA GLN A 7 -17.54 16.11 52.99
C GLN A 7 -17.60 14.75 52.26
N SER A 8 -18.20 14.68 51.09
CA SER A 8 -18.07 13.51 50.22
C SER A 8 -16.78 13.61 49.42
N GLN A 9 -15.75 12.89 49.86
CA GLN A 9 -14.57 12.64 49.02
C GLN A 9 -14.95 11.74 47.85
N ARG A 10 -15.08 12.31 46.66
CA ARG A 10 -15.05 11.55 45.38
C ARG A 10 -13.60 11.10 45.17
N ILE A 11 -13.32 9.83 45.40
CA ILE A 11 -12.09 9.18 44.98
C ILE A 11 -12.24 8.97 43.47
N GLU A 12 -11.71 9.89 42.67
CA GLU A 12 -11.44 9.65 41.24
C GLU A 12 -10.25 8.68 41.19
N GLN A 13 -10.55 7.38 41.09
CA GLN A 13 -9.55 6.39 40.68
C GLN A 13 -9.20 6.64 39.19
N GLY A 14 -8.29 7.57 38.97
CA GLY A 14 -7.60 7.65 37.68
C GLY A 14 -6.81 6.35 37.49
N LEU A 15 -7.23 5.52 36.54
CA LEU A 15 -6.48 4.35 36.09
C LEU A 15 -5.13 4.85 35.57
N ALA A 16 -4.11 4.86 36.42
CA ALA A 16 -2.75 5.12 35.99
C ALA A 16 -2.32 3.95 35.11
N ILE A 17 -2.27 4.19 33.80
CA ILE A 17 -1.76 3.21 32.84
C ILE A 17 -0.30 2.94 33.17
N THR A 18 0.00 1.73 33.58
CA THR A 18 1.38 1.33 33.88
C THR A 18 2.21 1.34 32.59
N PRO A 19 3.52 1.67 32.64
CA PRO A 19 4.39 1.66 31.46
C PRO A 19 4.35 0.33 30.69
N GLN A 20 4.19 -0.78 31.40
CA GLN A 20 4.06 -2.11 30.79
C GLN A 20 2.77 -2.25 29.97
N LEU A 21 1.65 -1.77 30.48
CA LEU A 21 0.38 -1.80 29.77
C LEU A 21 0.41 -0.90 28.53
N LYS A 22 1.06 0.26 28.61
CA LYS A 22 1.28 1.14 27.47
C LYS A 22 2.07 0.41 26.37
N ARG A 23 3.18 -0.23 26.73
CA ARG A 23 4.04 -0.97 25.82
C ARG A 23 3.31 -2.16 25.18
N SER A 24 2.51 -2.91 25.91
CA SER A 24 1.71 -4.01 25.35
C SER A 24 0.65 -3.51 24.37
N LEU A 25 0.06 -2.33 24.60
CA LEU A 25 -0.88 -1.71 23.66
C LEU A 25 -0.16 -1.21 22.39
N GLU A 26 1.04 -0.68 22.49
CA GLU A 26 1.87 -0.29 21.36
C GLU A 26 2.22 -1.52 20.50
N ILE A 27 2.66 -2.62 21.10
CA ILE A 27 2.95 -3.89 20.42
C ILE A 27 1.71 -4.42 19.70
N LEU A 28 0.53 -4.31 20.30
CA LEU A 28 -0.71 -4.82 19.71
C LEU A 28 -1.14 -4.03 18.48
N GLN A 29 -0.82 -2.73 18.41
CA GLN A 29 -1.21 -1.83 17.30
C GLN A 29 -0.14 -1.74 16.21
N ALA A 30 1.14 -1.94 16.54
CA ALA A 30 2.25 -1.73 15.62
C ALA A 30 2.07 -2.50 14.29
N PRO A 31 2.39 -1.93 13.12
CA PRO A 31 2.57 -2.67 11.87
C PRO A 31 3.62 -3.77 12.02
N THR A 32 3.69 -4.71 11.08
CA THR A 32 4.64 -5.84 11.17
C THR A 32 6.09 -5.38 11.09
N LEU A 33 6.39 -4.35 10.28
CA LEU A 33 7.72 -3.77 10.18
C LEU A 33 8.13 -3.07 11.49
N ASP A 34 7.25 -2.24 12.06
CA ASP A 34 7.53 -1.56 13.33
C ASP A 34 7.72 -2.57 14.47
N LEU A 35 6.96 -3.67 14.47
CA LEU A 35 7.15 -4.74 15.45
C LEU A 35 8.52 -5.40 15.30
N HIS A 36 8.98 -5.64 14.08
CA HIS A 36 10.32 -6.15 13.82
C HIS A 36 11.38 -5.22 14.41
N ASP A 37 11.28 -3.91 14.17
CA ASP A 37 12.20 -2.93 14.72
C ASP A 37 12.14 -2.87 16.26
N MET A 38 10.94 -2.99 16.86
CA MET A 38 10.79 -3.10 18.29
C MET A 38 11.48 -4.35 18.86
N ILE A 39 11.39 -5.49 18.16
CA ILE A 39 12.06 -6.74 18.55
C ILE A 39 13.58 -6.59 18.46
N VAL A 40 14.10 -6.02 17.37
CA VAL A 40 15.54 -5.79 17.19
C VAL A 40 16.08 -4.86 18.28
N ASN A 41 15.37 -3.78 18.58
CA ASN A 41 15.73 -2.86 19.67
C ASN A 41 15.73 -3.54 21.05
N GLU A 42 14.76 -4.44 21.30
CA GLU A 42 14.71 -5.18 22.55
C GLU A 42 15.85 -6.20 22.65
N LEU A 43 16.21 -6.88 21.57
CA LEU A 43 17.36 -7.79 21.50
C LEU A 43 18.70 -7.06 21.79
N GLN A 44 18.82 -5.79 21.33
CA GLN A 44 20.01 -4.97 21.61
C GLN A 44 20.07 -4.46 23.06
N THR A 45 18.90 -4.17 23.67
CA THR A 45 18.81 -3.59 25.02
C THR A 45 18.74 -4.64 26.13
N ASN A 46 18.25 -5.84 25.82
CA ASN A 46 18.09 -6.93 26.77
C ASN A 46 19.02 -8.12 26.44
N PRO A 47 20.18 -8.23 27.07
CA PRO A 47 21.17 -9.28 26.76
C PRO A 47 20.71 -10.69 27.11
N ILE A 48 19.53 -10.85 27.69
CA ILE A 48 18.96 -12.14 28.11
C ILE A 48 18.08 -12.73 27.02
N LEU A 49 17.61 -11.92 26.09
CA LEU A 49 16.81 -12.37 24.95
C LEU A 49 17.72 -12.79 23.79
N GLU A 50 17.36 -13.90 23.17
CA GLU A 50 18.03 -14.45 21.99
C GLU A 50 16.99 -14.77 20.92
N GLU A 51 17.42 -14.66 19.68
CA GLU A 51 16.68 -15.13 18.53
C GLU A 51 16.98 -16.64 18.31
N ILE A 52 15.95 -17.43 18.09
CA ILE A 52 16.09 -18.84 17.70
C ILE A 52 16.40 -18.91 16.21
N SER A 53 17.61 -19.34 15.86
CA SER A 53 17.96 -19.59 14.46
C SER A 53 17.06 -20.67 13.84
N PRO A 54 16.70 -20.55 12.56
CA PRO A 54 15.87 -21.55 11.87
C PRO A 54 16.44 -22.99 11.94
N ALA A 55 17.76 -23.11 12.06
CA ALA A 55 18.46 -24.39 12.21
C ALA A 55 18.27 -25.06 13.58
N GLU A 56 17.82 -24.35 14.61
CA GLU A 56 17.58 -24.88 15.96
C GLU A 56 16.10 -25.18 16.23
N MET A 57 15.22 -25.04 15.23
CA MET A 57 13.82 -25.41 15.39
C MET A 57 13.70 -26.93 15.41
N PRO A 58 13.12 -27.54 16.47
CA PRO A 58 12.74 -28.92 16.43
C PRO A 58 11.70 -29.08 15.32
N GLU A 59 11.96 -29.95 14.35
CA GLU A 59 10.98 -30.33 13.35
C GLU A 59 9.68 -30.71 14.08
N LYS A 60 8.53 -30.23 13.60
CA LYS A 60 7.23 -30.68 14.11
C LYS A 60 7.23 -32.19 14.02
N PRO A 61 6.88 -32.95 15.10
CA PRO A 61 6.75 -34.38 14.97
C PRO A 61 5.64 -34.62 13.95
N GLU A 62 6.02 -35.09 12.77
CA GLU A 62 5.10 -35.71 11.84
C GLU A 62 4.45 -36.88 12.58
N SER A 63 3.13 -36.96 12.48
CA SER A 63 2.30 -38.00 13.07
C SER A 63 2.91 -39.37 12.71
N VAL A 64 3.40 -40.03 13.73
CA VAL A 64 3.94 -41.42 13.64
C VAL A 64 2.83 -42.31 13.14
N GLY A 65 2.88 -42.65 11.87
CA GLY A 65 2.26 -43.87 11.35
C GLY A 65 3.11 -45.06 11.78
N GLU A 66 2.52 -45.91 12.58
CA GLU A 66 3.09 -47.19 13.02
C GLU A 66 3.48 -48.06 11.82
N ASN A 67 4.76 -48.28 11.60
CA ASN A 67 5.29 -49.54 11.08
C ASN A 67 6.78 -49.64 11.47
N PRO A 68 7.13 -50.60 12.36
CA PRO A 68 8.50 -50.86 12.73
C PRO A 68 9.02 -52.03 11.92
N ASP A 69 9.57 -51.81 10.75
CA ASP A 69 10.46 -52.74 10.05
C ASP A 69 10.90 -52.13 8.73
N ASP A 70 12.01 -51.39 8.77
CA ASP A 70 13.01 -51.27 7.71
C ASP A 70 14.03 -50.19 8.13
N PHE A 71 14.98 -50.61 8.92
CA PHE A 71 16.17 -49.83 9.24
C PHE A 71 17.34 -50.44 8.49
N ASP A 72 17.59 -49.94 7.29
CA ASP A 72 18.87 -50.17 6.62
C ASP A 72 19.62 -48.84 6.58
N GLY A 73 20.71 -48.80 7.36
CA GLY A 73 21.55 -47.65 7.51
C GLY A 73 22.46 -47.46 6.29
N GLU A 74 22.30 -46.31 5.63
CA GLU A 74 23.37 -45.74 4.81
C GLU A 74 23.72 -44.34 5.35
N ASP A 75 24.99 -44.24 5.76
CA ASP A 75 25.65 -43.00 6.19
C ASP A 75 25.54 -41.91 5.13
N LEU A 76 24.66 -40.95 5.32
CA LEU A 76 24.64 -39.69 4.56
C LEU A 76 25.53 -38.66 5.28
N GLN A 77 26.77 -38.58 4.84
CA GLN A 77 27.66 -37.46 5.17
C GLN A 77 27.03 -36.15 4.65
N PRO A 78 27.02 -35.05 5.42
CA PRO A 78 26.53 -33.75 4.96
C PRO A 78 27.42 -33.24 3.82
N SER A 79 26.83 -33.13 2.64
CA SER A 79 27.46 -32.58 1.45
C SER A 79 27.85 -31.12 1.67
N GLN A 80 29.14 -30.83 1.66
CA GLN A 80 29.72 -29.50 1.77
C GLN A 80 29.46 -28.56 0.55
N ASN A 81 28.55 -28.96 -0.35
CA ASN A 81 28.35 -28.26 -1.62
C ASN A 81 27.21 -27.22 -1.60
N ASN A 82 26.46 -27.06 -0.50
CA ASN A 82 25.32 -26.15 -0.48
C ASN A 82 25.68 -24.67 -0.28
N GLN A 83 26.86 -24.35 0.27
CA GLN A 83 27.27 -22.96 0.50
C GLN A 83 27.64 -22.21 -0.79
N SER A 84 28.19 -22.92 -1.79
CA SER A 84 28.53 -22.31 -3.09
C SER A 84 27.29 -22.01 -3.94
N ASP A 85 26.27 -22.87 -3.88
CA ASP A 85 25.04 -22.69 -4.64
C ASP A 85 24.14 -21.57 -4.06
N GLU A 86 24.14 -21.39 -2.75
CA GLU A 86 23.45 -20.27 -2.11
C GLU A 86 24.15 -18.93 -2.37
N GLN A 87 25.47 -18.90 -2.37
CA GLN A 87 26.23 -17.72 -2.76
C GLN A 87 26.02 -17.36 -4.23
N LEU A 88 26.04 -18.34 -5.12
CA LEU A 88 25.74 -18.13 -6.55
C LEU A 88 24.31 -17.66 -6.78
N LYS A 89 23.34 -18.15 -6.02
CA LYS A 89 21.94 -17.68 -6.08
C LYS A 89 21.83 -16.24 -5.54
N ARG A 90 22.52 -15.90 -4.46
CA ARG A 90 22.55 -14.52 -3.93
C ARG A 90 23.22 -13.57 -4.91
N ASP A 91 24.35 -13.95 -5.47
CA ASP A 91 25.06 -13.14 -6.47
C ASP A 91 24.25 -13.00 -7.76
N PHE A 92 23.52 -14.05 -8.17
CA PHE A 92 22.60 -13.98 -9.31
C PHE A 92 21.43 -13.03 -9.03
N VAL A 93 20.83 -13.09 -7.84
CA VAL A 93 19.73 -12.18 -7.43
C VAL A 93 20.23 -10.74 -7.34
N LEU A 94 21.41 -10.50 -6.74
CA LEU A 94 22.02 -9.18 -6.65
C LEU A 94 22.39 -8.60 -8.03
N ASN A 95 22.86 -9.44 -8.95
CA ASN A 95 23.17 -9.02 -10.32
C ASN A 95 21.92 -8.96 -11.24
N SER A 96 20.80 -9.51 -10.80
CA SER A 96 19.52 -9.47 -11.53
C SER A 96 18.63 -8.29 -11.12
N ILE A 97 19.02 -7.52 -10.11
CA ILE A 97 18.35 -6.26 -9.80
C ILE A 97 18.71 -5.31 -10.94
N PRO A 98 17.76 -4.89 -11.79
CA PRO A 98 18.05 -3.89 -12.80
C PRO A 98 18.48 -2.62 -12.07
N ASP A 99 19.62 -2.09 -12.44
CA ASP A 99 20.11 -0.79 -11.98
C ASP A 99 19.14 0.25 -12.58
N THR A 100 18.08 0.56 -11.88
CA THR A 100 17.10 1.56 -12.28
C THR A 100 17.74 2.92 -12.13
N GLN A 101 18.35 3.41 -13.22
CA GLN A 101 18.89 4.76 -13.26
C GLN A 101 17.75 5.75 -13.03
N SER A 102 17.91 6.64 -12.07
CA SER A 102 16.96 7.72 -11.86
C SER A 102 16.94 8.64 -13.09
N LEU A 103 15.77 9.26 -13.40
CA LEU A 103 15.67 10.22 -14.50
C LEU A 103 16.78 11.28 -14.41
N ARG A 104 17.09 11.75 -13.20
CA ARG A 104 18.14 12.72 -12.96
C ARG A 104 19.51 12.22 -13.38
N GLU A 105 19.89 10.99 -13.01
CA GLU A 105 21.18 10.39 -13.41
C GLU A 105 21.25 10.17 -14.92
N TYR A 106 20.16 9.73 -15.53
CA TYR A 106 20.05 9.56 -16.97
C TYR A 106 20.33 10.88 -17.70
N LEU A 107 19.63 11.96 -17.33
CA LEU A 107 19.78 13.29 -17.94
C LEU A 107 21.16 13.90 -17.70
N LEU A 108 21.74 13.72 -16.52
CA LEU A 108 23.09 14.19 -16.25
C LEU A 108 24.16 13.45 -17.04
N ASN A 109 23.95 12.17 -17.33
CA ASN A 109 24.84 11.41 -18.19
C ASN A 109 24.71 11.82 -19.65
N GLU A 110 23.49 12.08 -20.15
CA GLU A 110 23.24 12.59 -21.50
C GLU A 110 23.86 13.99 -21.68
N SER A 111 23.71 14.90 -20.71
CA SER A 111 24.24 16.25 -20.76
C SER A 111 25.76 16.30 -20.86
N LYS A 112 26.48 15.33 -20.28
CA LYS A 112 27.97 15.26 -20.39
C LYS A 112 28.45 14.96 -21.80
N LEU A 113 27.60 14.36 -22.61
CA LEU A 113 27.92 14.01 -24.01
C LEU A 113 27.65 15.19 -24.96
N ASP A 114 26.62 16.00 -24.67
CA ASP A 114 26.10 17.03 -25.58
C ASP A 114 26.47 18.47 -25.20
N ALA A 115 26.99 18.73 -24.00
CA ALA A 115 27.30 20.08 -23.57
C ALA A 115 28.60 20.60 -24.18
N GLU A 116 28.50 21.55 -25.11
CA GLU A 116 29.66 22.26 -25.71
C GLU A 116 30.41 23.16 -24.70
N ASN A 117 29.75 23.64 -23.62
CA ASN A 117 30.30 24.55 -22.63
C ASN A 117 30.03 24.05 -21.19
N ALA A 118 31.06 24.02 -20.35
CA ALA A 118 30.94 23.63 -18.93
C ALA A 118 29.89 24.43 -18.15
N ARG A 119 29.71 25.73 -18.45
CA ARG A 119 28.69 26.58 -17.80
C ARG A 119 27.26 26.23 -18.20
N VAL A 120 27.03 25.73 -19.42
CA VAL A 120 25.72 25.25 -19.86
C VAL A 120 25.40 23.93 -19.15
N ALA A 121 26.39 23.05 -18.94
CA ALA A 121 26.22 21.82 -18.18
C ALA A 121 25.87 22.12 -16.69
N GLU A 122 26.52 23.10 -16.06
CA GLU A 122 26.20 23.49 -14.70
C GLU A 122 24.77 24.07 -14.58
N ALA A 123 24.34 24.88 -15.56
CA ALA A 123 22.98 25.41 -15.61
C ALA A 123 21.94 24.29 -15.87
N PHE A 124 22.27 23.32 -16.72
CA PHE A 124 21.45 22.13 -16.97
C PHE A 124 21.27 21.30 -15.68
N GLU A 125 22.37 21.03 -14.96
CA GLU A 125 22.32 20.33 -13.67
C GLU A 125 21.44 21.08 -12.64
N ALA A 126 21.51 22.41 -12.62
CA ALA A 126 20.65 23.23 -11.75
C ALA A 126 19.16 23.12 -12.12
N LEU A 127 18.82 23.05 -13.42
CA LEU A 127 17.45 22.85 -13.90
C LEU A 127 16.93 21.44 -13.60
N VAL A 128 17.75 20.40 -13.86
CA VAL A 128 17.41 19.02 -13.51
C VAL A 128 17.19 18.86 -12.01
N GLY A 129 17.95 19.62 -11.20
CA GLY A 129 17.77 19.66 -9.74
C GLY A 129 16.46 20.31 -9.27
N ALA A 130 15.84 21.16 -10.11
CA ALA A 130 14.57 21.86 -9.84
C ALA A 130 13.34 21.12 -10.45
N MET A 131 13.53 19.97 -11.07
CA MET A 131 12.49 19.19 -11.71
C MET A 131 11.80 18.26 -10.71
N ASP A 132 10.48 18.08 -10.87
CA ASP A 132 9.70 17.13 -10.10
C ASP A 132 9.84 15.68 -10.62
N ASP A 133 9.26 14.70 -9.87
CA ASP A 133 9.28 13.27 -10.24
C ASP A 133 8.48 12.97 -11.53
N ARG A 134 7.70 13.92 -12.04
CA ARG A 134 6.95 13.80 -13.30
C ARG A 134 7.72 14.32 -14.50
N GLY A 135 8.83 15.04 -14.26
CA GLY A 135 9.64 15.68 -15.28
C GLY A 135 9.27 17.13 -15.57
N PHE A 136 8.50 17.79 -14.70
CA PHE A 136 8.13 19.20 -14.83
C PHE A 136 9.05 20.10 -14.04
N LEU A 137 9.22 21.32 -14.53
CA LEU A 137 9.95 22.39 -13.87
C LEU A 137 9.00 23.28 -13.08
N ASP A 138 9.43 23.74 -11.93
CA ASP A 138 8.73 24.82 -11.23
C ASP A 138 8.72 26.09 -12.07
N ALA A 139 7.63 26.87 -11.97
CA ALA A 139 7.47 28.11 -12.73
C ALA A 139 8.64 29.09 -12.51
N ASP A 140 9.21 29.09 -11.31
CA ASP A 140 10.31 29.98 -10.91
C ASP A 140 11.71 29.34 -11.15
N ALA A 141 11.80 28.15 -11.76
CA ALA A 141 13.06 27.43 -11.93
C ALA A 141 14.11 28.24 -12.72
N VAL A 142 13.67 28.95 -13.77
CA VAL A 142 14.53 29.81 -14.59
C VAL A 142 15.03 31.03 -13.78
N GLU A 143 14.13 31.70 -13.05
CA GLU A 143 14.47 32.85 -12.21
C GLU A 143 15.42 32.44 -11.07
N ASN A 144 15.18 31.28 -10.49
CA ASN A 144 16.03 30.70 -9.46
C ASN A 144 17.43 30.37 -9.99
N ALA A 145 17.57 29.87 -11.22
CA ALA A 145 18.85 29.64 -11.86
C ALA A 145 19.61 30.96 -12.11
N VAL A 146 18.93 31.99 -12.61
CA VAL A 146 19.51 33.32 -12.81
C VAL A 146 19.95 33.93 -11.47
N SER A 147 19.17 33.77 -10.40
CA SER A 147 19.51 34.23 -9.03
C SER A 147 20.76 33.56 -8.47
N LYS A 148 21.04 32.33 -8.89
CA LYS A 148 22.29 31.60 -8.54
C LYS A 148 23.53 32.07 -9.31
N GLY A 149 23.38 33.06 -10.21
CA GLY A 149 24.50 33.71 -10.92
C GLY A 149 24.74 33.17 -12.33
N PHE A 150 23.80 32.41 -12.90
CA PHE A 150 23.88 32.03 -14.31
C PHE A 150 23.34 33.14 -15.23
N ASP A 151 24.00 33.34 -16.39
CA ASP A 151 23.51 34.26 -17.41
C ASP A 151 22.20 33.73 -18.01
N GLU A 152 21.20 34.59 -18.18
CA GLU A 152 19.89 34.22 -18.75
C GLU A 152 20.00 33.49 -20.08
N LYS A 153 20.97 33.84 -20.93
CA LYS A 153 21.23 33.17 -22.22
C LYS A 153 21.66 31.72 -22.02
N ILE A 154 22.50 31.48 -21.00
CA ILE A 154 23.01 30.15 -20.67
C ILE A 154 21.89 29.29 -20.12
N VAL A 155 21.04 29.86 -19.24
CA VAL A 155 19.88 29.15 -18.70
C VAL A 155 18.87 28.79 -19.80
N ARG A 156 18.62 29.68 -20.76
CA ARG A 156 17.75 29.36 -21.90
C ARG A 156 18.33 28.27 -22.80
N GLN A 157 19.62 28.29 -23.07
CA GLN A 157 20.27 27.19 -23.82
C GLN A 157 20.19 25.87 -23.08
N ALA A 158 20.39 25.87 -21.76
CA ALA A 158 20.23 24.67 -20.94
C ALA A 158 18.78 24.16 -20.90
N LEU A 159 17.80 25.07 -20.90
CA LEU A 159 16.37 24.72 -20.97
C LEU A 159 16.01 24.12 -22.33
N ASP A 160 16.50 24.71 -23.44
CA ASP A 160 16.28 24.17 -24.79
C ASP A 160 16.92 22.79 -24.93
N MET A 161 18.09 22.58 -24.36
CA MET A 161 18.75 21.27 -24.32
C MET A 161 17.93 20.26 -23.53
N LEU A 162 17.40 20.64 -22.35
CA LEU A 162 16.57 19.78 -21.52
C LEU A 162 15.25 19.40 -22.23
N ARG A 163 14.60 20.35 -22.90
CA ARG A 163 13.38 20.12 -23.68
C ARG A 163 13.58 19.19 -24.88
N ASN A 164 14.79 19.17 -25.42
CA ASN A 164 15.17 18.27 -26.52
C ASN A 164 15.68 16.90 -26.06
N SER A 165 15.90 16.70 -24.75
CA SER A 165 16.36 15.42 -24.20
C SER A 165 15.23 14.37 -24.18
N SER A 166 15.61 13.11 -24.05
CA SER A 166 14.67 11.98 -23.89
C SER A 166 14.38 11.72 -22.40
N PRO A 167 13.12 11.40 -22.03
CA PRO A 167 11.91 11.25 -22.82
C PRO A 167 11.29 12.59 -23.25
N SER A 168 10.59 12.58 -24.38
CA SER A 168 9.97 13.80 -24.93
C SER A 168 8.91 14.38 -23.98
N GLY A 169 8.93 15.72 -23.78
CA GLY A 169 7.98 16.44 -22.92
C GLY A 169 8.46 16.72 -21.51
N ILE A 170 9.73 16.41 -21.17
CA ILE A 170 10.38 16.86 -19.93
C ILE A 170 10.81 18.32 -20.06
N GLY A 171 11.07 18.96 -18.90
CA GLY A 171 11.44 20.38 -18.88
C GLY A 171 10.29 21.34 -19.22
N ALA A 172 9.06 20.86 -19.21
CA ALA A 172 7.84 21.65 -19.31
C ALA A 172 7.46 22.26 -17.96
N PHE A 173 6.74 23.38 -17.98
CA PHE A 173 6.25 24.03 -16.75
C PHE A 173 4.89 23.48 -16.31
N ASP A 174 4.09 22.96 -17.23
CA ASP A 174 2.79 22.35 -16.95
C ASP A 174 2.46 21.21 -17.93
N ILE A 175 1.35 20.52 -17.68
CA ILE A 175 0.89 19.40 -18.53
C ILE A 175 0.64 19.86 -19.97
N ARG A 176 0.11 21.06 -20.18
CA ARG A 176 -0.17 21.62 -21.49
C ARG A 176 1.13 21.81 -22.28
N ASP A 177 2.14 22.45 -21.67
CA ASP A 177 3.46 22.68 -22.27
C ASP A 177 4.13 21.33 -22.60
N SER A 178 4.05 20.35 -21.72
CA SER A 178 4.58 19.00 -21.97
C SER A 178 3.94 18.30 -23.18
N LEU A 179 2.62 18.37 -23.29
CA LEU A 179 1.91 17.77 -24.45
C LEU A 179 2.26 18.48 -25.75
N MET A 180 2.45 19.82 -25.73
CA MET A 180 2.88 20.59 -26.89
C MET A 180 4.30 20.20 -27.29
N LEU A 181 5.25 20.08 -26.37
CA LEU A 181 6.61 19.63 -26.64
C LEU A 181 6.63 18.22 -27.25
N GLN A 182 5.79 17.30 -26.76
CA GLN A 182 5.68 15.95 -27.33
C GLN A 182 5.18 15.96 -28.78
N LEU A 183 4.25 16.86 -29.12
CA LEU A 183 3.78 17.04 -30.50
C LEU A 183 4.86 17.67 -31.41
N GLU A 184 5.63 18.62 -30.88
CA GLU A 184 6.76 19.21 -31.60
C GLU A 184 7.82 18.14 -31.95
N HIS A 185 8.19 17.30 -30.98
CA HIS A 185 9.10 16.18 -31.20
C HIS A 185 8.58 15.18 -32.26
N LYS A 186 7.26 15.02 -32.37
CA LYS A 186 6.62 14.21 -33.42
C LYS A 186 6.47 14.94 -34.74
N HIS A 187 7.04 16.14 -34.91
CA HIS A 187 6.88 17.00 -36.04
C HIS A 187 5.42 17.38 -36.37
N MET A 188 4.56 17.41 -35.37
CA MET A 188 3.13 17.72 -35.44
C MET A 188 2.79 19.13 -34.96
N GLY A 189 3.73 20.07 -34.86
CA GLY A 189 3.54 21.43 -34.34
C GLY A 189 2.53 22.28 -35.12
N ASN A 190 2.16 21.88 -36.39
CA ASN A 190 1.12 22.54 -37.17
C ASN A 190 -0.20 21.76 -37.21
N SER A 191 -0.35 20.70 -36.40
CA SER A 191 -1.56 19.86 -36.35
C SER A 191 -2.72 20.56 -35.64
N LEU A 192 -3.94 20.09 -35.93
CA LEU A 192 -5.13 20.54 -35.19
C LEU A 192 -4.99 20.23 -33.68
N ALA A 193 -4.35 19.10 -33.31
CA ALA A 193 -4.08 18.73 -31.95
C ALA A 193 -3.21 19.76 -31.21
N TYR A 194 -2.18 20.30 -31.87
CA TYR A 194 -1.33 21.36 -31.31
C TYR A 194 -2.13 22.64 -31.05
N LYS A 195 -2.92 23.11 -32.03
CA LYS A 195 -3.78 24.30 -31.89
C LYS A 195 -4.81 24.17 -30.78
N ILE A 196 -5.41 22.99 -30.63
CA ILE A 196 -6.35 22.73 -29.53
C ILE A 196 -5.67 22.86 -28.17
N LEU A 197 -4.43 22.39 -28.03
CA LEU A 197 -3.66 22.55 -26.80
C LEU A 197 -3.24 24.00 -26.57
N GLU A 198 -2.88 24.74 -27.66
CA GLU A 198 -2.43 26.13 -27.56
C GLU A 198 -3.57 27.09 -27.22
N ASP A 199 -4.72 27.01 -27.92
CA ASP A 199 -5.79 28.01 -27.81
C ASP A 199 -7.01 27.55 -27.04
N HIS A 200 -7.29 26.24 -27.00
CA HIS A 200 -8.56 25.69 -26.54
C HIS A 200 -8.43 24.64 -25.43
N PHE A 201 -7.35 24.68 -24.64
CA PHE A 201 -7.10 23.71 -23.57
C PHE A 201 -8.23 23.65 -22.53
N ASP A 202 -8.81 24.81 -22.14
CA ASP A 202 -9.94 24.86 -21.21
C ASP A 202 -11.22 24.21 -21.75
N LEU A 203 -11.46 24.33 -23.06
CA LEU A 203 -12.60 23.69 -23.72
C LEU A 203 -12.39 22.17 -23.84
N LEU A 204 -11.14 21.76 -24.08
CA LEU A 204 -10.74 20.36 -24.08
C LEU A 204 -10.97 19.70 -22.71
N LEU A 205 -10.57 20.33 -21.62
CA LEU A 205 -10.81 19.84 -20.25
C LEU A 205 -12.31 19.71 -19.94
N LYS A 206 -13.13 20.62 -20.47
CA LYS A 206 -14.60 20.59 -20.33
C LYS A 206 -15.28 19.66 -21.34
N ARG A 207 -14.52 19.01 -22.24
CA ARG A 207 -15.00 18.15 -23.33
C ARG A 207 -16.04 18.83 -24.24
N ARG A 208 -15.86 20.11 -24.53
CA ARG A 208 -16.76 20.87 -25.40
C ARG A 208 -16.36 20.77 -26.88
N VAL A 209 -16.41 19.54 -27.42
CA VAL A 209 -15.94 19.20 -28.77
C VAL A 209 -16.64 20.04 -29.86
N ASN A 210 -17.96 20.25 -29.74
CA ASN A 210 -18.73 21.02 -30.71
C ASN A 210 -18.30 22.50 -30.78
N GLU A 211 -17.99 23.13 -29.63
CA GLU A 211 -17.53 24.51 -29.57
C GLU A 211 -16.15 24.65 -30.21
N ILE A 212 -15.25 23.69 -29.99
CA ILE A 212 -13.93 23.66 -30.64
C ILE A 212 -14.08 23.53 -32.15
N ALA A 213 -14.98 22.65 -32.63
CA ALA A 213 -15.23 22.43 -34.05
C ALA A 213 -15.77 23.70 -34.72
N GLU A 214 -16.67 24.45 -34.09
CA GLU A 214 -17.20 25.73 -34.58
C GLU A 214 -16.11 26.81 -34.67
N ILE A 215 -15.26 26.95 -33.64
CA ILE A 215 -14.20 27.96 -33.57
C ILE A 215 -13.14 27.70 -34.64
N GLU A 216 -12.70 26.45 -34.77
CA GLU A 216 -11.65 26.05 -35.74
C GLU A 216 -12.18 25.84 -37.17
N ASN A 217 -13.49 25.99 -37.43
CA ASN A 217 -14.14 25.70 -38.70
C ASN A 217 -13.79 24.31 -39.25
N ARG A 218 -13.83 23.30 -38.38
CA ARG A 218 -13.53 21.89 -38.68
C ARG A 218 -14.73 21.00 -38.41
N THR A 219 -14.69 19.78 -38.91
CA THR A 219 -15.73 18.79 -38.59
C THR A 219 -15.54 18.28 -37.15
N VAL A 220 -16.62 17.81 -36.53
CA VAL A 220 -16.55 17.18 -35.18
C VAL A 220 -15.62 15.95 -35.25
N GLU A 221 -15.63 15.19 -36.34
CA GLU A 221 -14.78 14.02 -36.53
C GLU A 221 -13.27 14.40 -36.54
N ASP A 222 -12.91 15.53 -37.19
CA ASP A 222 -11.51 16.01 -37.21
C ASP A 222 -11.04 16.36 -35.79
N VAL A 223 -11.92 17.00 -34.97
CA VAL A 223 -11.61 17.34 -33.59
C VAL A 223 -11.51 16.09 -32.70
N GLU A 224 -12.39 15.11 -32.89
CA GLU A 224 -12.30 13.83 -32.17
C GLU A 224 -11.03 13.06 -32.50
N ASN A 225 -10.61 13.06 -33.73
CA ASN A 225 -9.34 12.47 -34.19
C ASN A 225 -8.15 13.19 -33.50
N ALA A 226 -8.15 14.53 -33.50
CA ALA A 226 -7.12 15.31 -32.81
C ALA A 226 -7.08 15.04 -31.30
N ILE A 227 -8.23 14.92 -30.64
CA ILE A 227 -8.31 14.53 -29.24
C ILE A 227 -7.78 13.11 -29.00
N SER A 228 -8.06 12.18 -29.93
CA SER A 228 -7.51 10.81 -29.88
C SER A 228 -5.98 10.80 -30.02
N GLU A 229 -5.40 11.71 -30.81
CA GLU A 229 -3.95 11.89 -30.90
C GLU A 229 -3.37 12.43 -29.59
N ILE A 230 -4.00 13.45 -28.98
CA ILE A 230 -3.61 13.98 -27.68
C ILE A 230 -3.70 12.88 -26.60
N ALA A 231 -4.72 12.04 -26.64
CA ALA A 231 -4.90 10.94 -25.67
C ALA A 231 -3.81 9.85 -25.75
N LYS A 232 -3.07 9.76 -26.84
CA LYS A 232 -1.92 8.86 -26.99
C LYS A 232 -0.62 9.42 -26.44
N LEU A 233 -0.61 10.68 -26.00
CA LEU A 233 0.55 11.33 -25.40
C LEU A 233 0.63 11.02 -23.90
N SER A 234 1.83 11.08 -23.36
CA SER A 234 2.05 10.86 -21.92
C SER A 234 1.77 12.14 -21.12
N THR A 235 0.92 12.05 -20.12
CA THR A 235 0.70 13.14 -19.13
C THR A 235 1.78 13.20 -18.06
N SER A 236 2.66 12.20 -18.00
CA SER A 236 3.79 12.11 -17.07
C SER A 236 4.97 11.50 -17.82
N PRO A 237 5.79 12.30 -18.51
CA PRO A 237 6.87 11.81 -19.36
C PRO A 237 7.96 11.06 -18.59
N ALA A 238 8.16 11.37 -17.32
CA ALA A 238 9.15 10.71 -16.46
C ALA A 238 8.66 9.37 -15.84
N ARG A 239 7.45 8.91 -16.18
CA ARG A 239 6.86 7.71 -15.57
C ARG A 239 7.72 6.46 -15.68
N ASP A 240 8.41 6.28 -16.81
CA ASP A 240 9.25 5.09 -17.04
C ASP A 240 10.54 5.09 -16.19
N PHE A 241 10.90 6.26 -15.65
CA PHE A 241 12.03 6.46 -14.73
C PHE A 241 11.56 6.65 -13.28
N ALA A 242 10.27 6.83 -13.04
CA ALA A 242 9.75 6.77 -11.69
C ALA A 242 10.09 5.37 -11.18
N GLU A 243 10.86 5.30 -10.10
CA GLU A 243 10.96 4.06 -9.36
C GLU A 243 9.52 3.61 -9.11
N ASP A 244 9.07 2.59 -9.83
CA ASP A 244 7.94 1.81 -9.41
C ASP A 244 8.37 1.22 -8.08
N THR A 245 8.28 2.01 -7.03
CA THR A 245 8.25 1.50 -5.68
C THR A 245 6.94 0.71 -5.60
N GLU A 246 6.92 -0.44 -6.29
CA GLU A 246 5.96 -1.47 -6.02
C GLU A 246 6.11 -1.75 -4.54
N ARG A 247 5.28 -1.09 -3.76
CA ARG A 247 5.20 -1.39 -2.33
C ARG A 247 4.64 -2.79 -2.24
N TYR A 248 5.53 -3.78 -2.21
CA TYR A 248 5.17 -5.15 -1.89
C TYR A 248 4.56 -5.14 -0.49
N ILE A 249 3.25 -5.15 -0.44
CA ILE A 249 2.51 -5.27 0.82
C ILE A 249 2.56 -6.73 1.20
N THR A 250 3.35 -7.05 2.21
CA THR A 250 3.38 -8.40 2.78
C THR A 250 2.11 -8.65 3.58
N PRO A 251 1.40 -9.75 3.32
CA PRO A 251 0.20 -10.09 4.09
C PRO A 251 0.57 -10.50 5.52
N ASP A 252 -0.20 -10.08 6.50
CA ASP A 252 -0.10 -10.53 7.88
C ASP A 252 -0.79 -11.88 8.10
N ILE A 253 -1.82 -12.17 7.29
CA ILE A 253 -2.65 -13.37 7.34
C ILE A 253 -2.79 -13.94 5.94
N ILE A 254 -2.72 -15.27 5.84
CA ILE A 254 -2.98 -16.02 4.60
C ILE A 254 -4.19 -16.94 4.83
N TYR A 255 -5.18 -16.82 3.98
CA TYR A 255 -6.32 -17.71 3.95
C TYR A 255 -6.13 -18.78 2.88
N LYS A 256 -6.03 -20.04 3.31
CA LYS A 256 -5.82 -21.21 2.42
C LYS A 256 -6.97 -22.19 2.56
N LYS A 257 -7.24 -22.93 1.48
CA LYS A 257 -8.21 -24.02 1.50
C LYS A 257 -7.45 -25.34 1.64
N GLU A 258 -7.55 -25.98 2.80
CA GLU A 258 -6.96 -27.29 3.09
C GLU A 258 -8.06 -28.31 3.30
N ASN A 259 -7.98 -29.46 2.64
CA ASN A 259 -8.96 -30.56 2.79
C ASN A 259 -10.43 -30.12 2.70
N GLN A 260 -10.75 -29.20 1.77
CA GLN A 260 -12.07 -28.57 1.58
C GLN A 260 -12.52 -27.64 2.72
N ALA A 261 -11.72 -27.40 3.73
CA ALA A 261 -11.99 -26.43 4.78
C ALA A 261 -11.08 -25.20 4.61
N TRP A 262 -11.61 -24.02 4.91
CA TRP A 262 -10.82 -22.78 4.92
C TRP A 262 -10.05 -22.68 6.24
N THR A 263 -8.77 -22.38 6.15
CA THR A 263 -7.89 -22.13 7.30
C THR A 263 -7.27 -20.75 7.20
N ALA A 264 -6.98 -20.15 8.36
CA ALA A 264 -6.27 -18.89 8.46
C ALA A 264 -4.92 -19.14 9.16
N GLU A 265 -3.86 -18.71 8.52
CA GLU A 265 -2.49 -18.81 9.02
C GLU A 265 -1.87 -17.42 9.14
N LEU A 266 -0.98 -17.24 10.11
CA LEU A 266 -0.19 -16.01 10.23
C LEU A 266 1.10 -16.12 9.40
N THR A 267 1.45 -15.05 8.73
CA THR A 267 2.74 -14.92 8.07
C THR A 267 3.79 -14.58 9.12
N ASN A 268 4.62 -15.54 9.50
CA ASN A 268 5.64 -15.36 10.54
C ASN A 268 7.04 -15.10 9.98
N GLU A 269 7.18 -14.84 8.68
CA GLU A 269 8.49 -14.71 8.02
C GLU A 269 9.33 -13.57 8.55
N TYR A 270 8.68 -12.50 9.03
CA TYR A 270 9.35 -11.28 9.49
C TYR A 270 9.43 -11.15 11.02
N ILE A 271 8.85 -12.08 11.77
CA ILE A 271 8.85 -12.02 13.23
C ILE A 271 9.77 -13.11 13.77
N PRO A 272 10.99 -12.75 14.23
CA PRO A 272 11.92 -13.72 14.78
C PRO A 272 11.35 -14.37 16.04
N LYS A 273 11.56 -15.67 16.20
CA LYS A 273 11.19 -16.39 17.41
C LYS A 273 12.19 -16.05 18.50
N LEU A 274 11.68 -15.57 19.64
CA LEU A 274 12.48 -15.16 20.77
C LEU A 274 12.54 -16.27 21.82
N ARG A 275 13.69 -16.40 22.46
CA ARG A 275 13.86 -17.22 23.67
C ARG A 275 14.64 -16.48 24.74
N ILE A 276 14.47 -16.89 25.98
CA ILE A 276 15.32 -16.45 27.08
C ILE A 276 16.51 -17.40 27.17
N ASN A 277 17.71 -16.84 27.12
CA ASN A 277 18.95 -17.61 27.20
C ASN A 277 18.94 -18.50 28.47
N PRO A 278 19.10 -19.82 28.32
CA PRO A 278 19.07 -20.77 29.43
C PRO A 278 20.22 -20.60 30.40
N GLU A 279 21.39 -20.09 29.97
CA GLU A 279 22.57 -19.91 30.81
C GLU A 279 22.31 -18.93 31.95
N TYR A 280 21.64 -17.81 31.70
CA TYR A 280 21.29 -16.85 32.75
C TYR A 280 20.30 -17.42 33.75
N ARG A 281 19.39 -18.31 33.32
CA ARG A 281 18.49 -19.03 34.26
C ARG A 281 19.27 -19.99 35.16
N GLN A 282 20.26 -20.69 34.60
CA GLN A 282 21.12 -21.59 35.35
C GLN A 282 22.01 -20.83 36.31
N MET A 283 22.61 -19.71 35.93
CA MET A 283 23.44 -18.88 36.79
C MET A 283 22.68 -18.36 38.02
N ILE A 284 21.39 -18.02 37.89
CA ILE A 284 20.54 -17.64 39.01
C ILE A 284 20.25 -18.85 39.88
N ALA A 285 19.94 -20.01 39.34
CA ALA A 285 19.62 -21.23 40.08
C ALA A 285 20.82 -21.72 40.90
N GLU A 286 22.05 -21.56 40.38
CA GLU A 286 23.31 -21.93 41.04
C GLU A 286 23.80 -20.89 42.06
N GLY A 287 23.17 -19.73 42.17
CA GLY A 287 23.54 -18.67 43.11
C GLY A 287 24.93 -18.06 42.87
N LYS A 288 25.46 -18.16 41.64
CA LYS A 288 26.80 -17.69 41.26
C LYS A 288 26.90 -16.16 41.10
N LEU A 289 25.77 -15.45 41.12
CA LEU A 289 25.71 -14.01 40.87
C LEU A 289 25.79 -13.21 42.22
N ARG A 290 26.41 -12.03 42.14
CA ARG A 290 26.32 -11.06 43.24
C ARG A 290 24.89 -10.54 43.34
N LYS A 291 24.42 -10.19 44.55
CA LYS A 291 23.04 -9.77 44.81
C LYS A 291 22.54 -8.64 43.90
N ASP A 292 23.41 -7.68 43.54
CA ASP A 292 23.07 -6.58 42.66
C ASP A 292 22.90 -7.06 41.22
N ALA A 293 23.78 -7.96 40.75
CA ALA A 293 23.69 -8.57 39.43
C ALA A 293 22.47 -9.52 39.32
N GLU A 294 22.16 -10.25 40.38
CA GLU A 294 21.02 -11.14 40.43
C GLU A 294 19.70 -10.37 40.33
N SER A 295 19.57 -9.22 41.02
CA SER A 295 18.37 -8.38 40.91
C SER A 295 18.19 -7.80 39.50
N TYR A 296 19.26 -7.35 38.88
CA TYR A 296 19.26 -6.85 37.47
C TYR A 296 18.86 -7.94 36.49
N VAL A 297 19.45 -9.13 36.57
CA VAL A 297 19.14 -10.25 35.68
C VAL A 297 17.69 -10.70 35.85
N LYS A 298 17.18 -10.78 37.09
CA LYS A 298 15.76 -11.10 37.39
C LYS A 298 14.81 -10.06 36.76
N GLU A 299 15.15 -8.78 36.83
CA GLU A 299 14.36 -7.71 36.24
C GLU A 299 14.34 -7.83 34.71
N LYS A 300 15.48 -8.05 34.09
CA LYS A 300 15.60 -8.23 32.62
C LYS A 300 14.90 -9.49 32.10
N ILE A 301 14.92 -10.60 32.89
CA ILE A 301 14.12 -11.79 32.57
C ILE A 301 12.63 -11.47 32.60
N ARG A 302 12.17 -10.69 33.58
CA ARG A 302 10.76 -10.33 33.72
C ARG A 302 10.32 -9.42 32.58
N GLU A 303 11.14 -8.43 32.20
CA GLU A 303 10.90 -7.56 31.05
C GLU A 303 10.81 -8.35 29.75
N GLY A 304 11.81 -9.20 29.47
CA GLY A 304 11.85 -10.04 28.27
C GLY A 304 10.67 -11.01 28.20
N LYS A 305 10.29 -11.63 29.33
CA LYS A 305 9.12 -12.50 29.38
C LYS A 305 7.83 -11.76 29.09
N SER A 306 7.63 -10.57 29.69
CA SER A 306 6.46 -9.73 29.43
C SER A 306 6.39 -9.28 27.98
N PHE A 307 7.52 -8.98 27.34
CA PHE A 307 7.60 -8.63 25.94
C PHE A 307 7.21 -9.80 25.03
N MET A 308 7.77 -10.99 25.27
CA MET A 308 7.42 -12.22 24.53
C MET A 308 5.93 -12.55 24.65
N GLU A 309 5.36 -12.48 25.86
CA GLU A 309 3.94 -12.71 26.12
C GLU A 309 3.06 -11.70 25.36
N ALA A 310 3.48 -10.43 25.26
CA ALA A 310 2.74 -9.42 24.52
C ALA A 310 2.76 -9.68 23.00
N VAL A 311 3.90 -10.12 22.44
CA VAL A 311 4.02 -10.50 21.03
C VAL A 311 3.15 -11.73 20.73
N GLU A 312 3.20 -12.76 21.56
CA GLU A 312 2.39 -13.96 21.42
C GLU A 312 0.88 -13.64 21.54
N GLN A 313 0.50 -12.80 22.50
CA GLN A 313 -0.89 -12.36 22.66
C GLN A 313 -1.39 -11.61 21.42
N ARG A 314 -0.55 -10.76 20.80
CA ARG A 314 -0.88 -10.10 19.54
C ARG A 314 -1.15 -11.11 18.43
N GLN A 315 -0.24 -12.07 18.21
CA GLN A 315 -0.40 -13.10 17.19
C GLN A 315 -1.67 -13.93 17.41
N ASN A 316 -1.89 -14.38 18.62
CA ASN A 316 -3.08 -15.14 18.99
C ASN A 316 -4.38 -14.34 18.81
N THR A 317 -4.37 -13.03 19.11
CA THR A 317 -5.53 -12.15 18.91
C THR A 317 -5.83 -11.99 17.43
N LEU A 318 -4.82 -11.74 16.60
CA LEU A 318 -4.98 -11.58 15.16
C LEU A 318 -5.51 -12.88 14.52
N LEU A 319 -4.97 -14.03 14.91
CA LEU A 319 -5.42 -15.34 14.42
C LEU A 319 -6.88 -15.66 14.83
N LYS A 320 -7.28 -15.31 16.05
CA LYS A 320 -8.68 -15.47 16.51
C LYS A 320 -9.63 -14.60 15.69
N ILE A 321 -9.24 -13.34 15.41
CA ILE A 321 -10.02 -12.43 14.57
C ILE A 321 -10.12 -12.98 13.15
N ALA A 322 -9.01 -13.45 12.56
CA ALA A 322 -8.99 -14.05 11.23
C ALA A 322 -9.95 -15.24 11.11
N ARG A 323 -9.94 -16.13 12.10
CA ARG A 323 -10.86 -17.29 12.17
C ARG A 323 -12.32 -16.85 12.35
N ALA A 324 -12.59 -15.80 13.12
CA ALA A 324 -13.94 -15.25 13.26
C ALA A 324 -14.46 -14.64 11.96
N ILE A 325 -13.59 -13.96 11.18
CA ILE A 325 -13.92 -13.47 9.84
C ILE A 325 -14.28 -14.63 8.92
N LEU A 326 -13.50 -15.71 8.93
CA LEU A 326 -13.74 -16.92 8.14
C LEU A 326 -15.12 -17.53 8.42
N LEU A 327 -15.50 -17.60 9.70
CA LEU A 327 -16.82 -18.13 10.12
C LEU A 327 -17.98 -17.25 9.65
N LYS A 328 -17.78 -15.93 9.56
CA LYS A 328 -18.83 -14.98 9.19
C LYS A 328 -18.93 -14.72 7.69
N GLN A 329 -17.85 -14.94 6.94
CA GLN A 329 -17.72 -14.61 5.52
C GLN A 329 -17.45 -15.83 4.60
N PRO A 330 -18.07 -17.00 4.77
CA PRO A 330 -17.78 -18.18 3.97
C PRO A 330 -17.98 -17.92 2.48
N ASP A 331 -19.03 -17.19 2.11
CA ASP A 331 -19.40 -16.93 0.72
C ASP A 331 -18.37 -16.03 0.01
N PHE A 332 -17.76 -15.09 0.74
CA PHE A 332 -16.67 -14.26 0.20
C PHE A 332 -15.48 -15.11 -0.26
N PHE A 333 -15.08 -16.10 0.54
CA PHE A 333 -13.93 -16.94 0.21
C PHE A 333 -14.19 -17.88 -0.98
N GLU A 334 -15.46 -18.15 -1.30
CA GLU A 334 -15.84 -18.98 -2.47
C GLU A 334 -16.13 -18.15 -3.72
N SER A 335 -16.85 -17.02 -3.58
CA SER A 335 -17.40 -16.27 -4.70
C SER A 335 -16.79 -14.85 -4.86
N GLY A 336 -15.93 -14.42 -3.93
CA GLY A 336 -15.27 -13.12 -4.00
C GLY A 336 -16.07 -11.95 -3.40
N ALA A 337 -15.66 -10.73 -3.77
CA ALA A 337 -16.14 -9.48 -3.15
C ALA A 337 -17.65 -9.23 -3.31
N GLU A 338 -18.28 -9.78 -4.35
CA GLU A 338 -19.72 -9.65 -4.58
C GLU A 338 -20.56 -10.35 -3.50
N ALA A 339 -20.05 -11.46 -2.97
CA ALA A 339 -20.71 -12.26 -1.96
C ALA A 339 -20.39 -11.83 -0.52
N LEU A 340 -19.76 -10.66 -0.33
CA LEU A 340 -19.41 -10.15 0.98
C LEU A 340 -20.65 -9.84 1.82
N ARG A 341 -20.75 -10.46 2.99
CA ARG A 341 -21.84 -10.20 3.96
C ARG A 341 -21.48 -9.00 4.83
N PRO A 342 -22.48 -8.18 5.26
CA PRO A 342 -22.21 -7.13 6.23
C PRO A 342 -21.78 -7.71 7.56
N MET A 343 -20.72 -7.12 8.12
CA MET A 343 -20.16 -7.53 9.40
C MET A 343 -19.64 -6.32 10.14
N THR A 344 -19.98 -6.19 11.41
CA THR A 344 -19.52 -5.13 12.29
C THR A 344 -18.36 -5.60 13.15
N MET A 345 -17.58 -4.64 13.67
CA MET A 345 -16.53 -4.95 14.66
C MET A 345 -17.09 -5.58 15.94
N GLN A 346 -18.35 -5.27 16.29
CA GLN A 346 -19.04 -5.86 17.44
C GLN A 346 -19.29 -7.34 17.21
N ASP A 347 -19.73 -7.76 16.02
CA ASP A 347 -20.01 -9.17 15.71
C ASP A 347 -18.79 -10.07 15.90
N VAL A 348 -17.62 -9.57 15.48
CA VAL A 348 -16.35 -10.29 15.68
C VAL A 348 -15.90 -10.23 17.12
N ALA A 349 -16.06 -9.07 17.79
CA ALA A 349 -15.71 -8.89 19.19
C ALA A 349 -16.47 -9.87 20.10
N ASP A 350 -17.75 -10.11 19.84
CA ASP A 350 -18.60 -11.04 20.59
C ASP A 350 -18.11 -12.50 20.44
N ILE A 351 -17.66 -12.88 19.21
CA ILE A 351 -17.12 -14.24 18.97
C ILE A 351 -15.77 -14.43 19.67
N VAL A 352 -14.89 -13.43 19.58
CA VAL A 352 -13.52 -13.51 20.10
C VAL A 352 -13.46 -13.18 21.60
N GLN A 353 -14.56 -12.69 22.20
CA GLN A 353 -14.69 -12.21 23.56
C GLN A 353 -13.72 -11.06 23.90
N LEU A 354 -13.59 -10.11 22.98
CA LEU A 354 -12.78 -8.91 23.12
C LEU A 354 -13.63 -7.65 22.96
N HIS A 355 -13.10 -6.53 23.42
CA HIS A 355 -13.78 -5.24 23.17
C HIS A 355 -13.65 -4.83 21.71
N PRO A 356 -14.68 -4.22 21.05
CA PRO A 356 -14.66 -3.81 19.64
C PRO A 356 -13.49 -2.88 19.31
N THR A 357 -13.08 -2.02 20.23
CA THR A 357 -11.90 -1.16 20.03
C THR A 357 -10.60 -1.96 19.92
N THR A 358 -10.49 -3.09 20.62
CA THR A 358 -9.32 -3.99 20.52
C THR A 358 -9.29 -4.68 19.16
N VAL A 359 -10.46 -5.14 18.67
CA VAL A 359 -10.59 -5.68 17.33
C VAL A 359 -10.22 -4.63 16.27
N GLY A 360 -10.76 -3.41 16.38
CA GLY A 360 -10.46 -2.31 15.47
C GLY A 360 -8.98 -1.94 15.41
N ARG A 361 -8.30 -1.94 16.57
CA ARG A 361 -6.86 -1.71 16.67
C ARG A 361 -6.04 -2.86 16.06
N ALA A 362 -6.44 -4.10 16.33
CA ALA A 362 -5.74 -5.29 15.84
C ALA A 362 -5.80 -5.42 14.31
N VAL A 363 -6.89 -5.00 13.65
CA VAL A 363 -7.07 -5.07 12.19
C VAL A 363 -6.62 -3.81 11.45
N SER A 364 -6.25 -2.74 12.17
CA SER A 364 -5.75 -1.51 11.55
C SER A 364 -4.40 -1.77 10.88
N GLU A 365 -4.24 -1.32 9.64
CA GLU A 365 -2.99 -1.45 8.86
C GLU A 365 -2.49 -2.89 8.70
N LYS A 366 -3.42 -3.85 8.72
CA LYS A 366 -3.13 -5.26 8.50
C LYS A 366 -3.77 -5.72 7.19
N PHE A 367 -3.05 -6.60 6.49
CA PHE A 367 -3.47 -7.14 5.20
C PHE A 367 -3.64 -8.65 5.28
N ALA A 368 -4.62 -9.12 4.52
CA ALA A 368 -4.92 -10.54 4.39
C ALA A 368 -4.85 -10.96 2.94
N GLU A 369 -4.11 -12.02 2.67
CA GLU A 369 -4.07 -12.68 1.38
C GLU A 369 -5.24 -13.67 1.30
N THR A 370 -6.00 -13.55 0.23
CA THR A 370 -7.14 -14.42 -0.07
C THR A 370 -7.01 -14.96 -1.49
N PRO A 371 -7.74 -16.00 -1.88
CA PRO A 371 -7.73 -16.50 -3.26
C PRO A 371 -8.13 -15.46 -4.32
N HIS A 372 -8.86 -14.43 -3.89
CA HIS A 372 -9.34 -13.35 -4.76
C HIS A 372 -8.42 -12.11 -4.76
N GLY A 373 -7.27 -12.19 -4.05
CA GLY A 373 -6.29 -11.12 -3.95
C GLY A 373 -5.99 -10.66 -2.53
N LEU A 374 -5.20 -9.61 -2.44
CA LEU A 374 -4.77 -9.00 -1.18
C LEU A 374 -5.78 -7.93 -0.76
N TYR A 375 -6.34 -8.07 0.45
CA TYR A 375 -7.31 -7.13 1.00
C TYR A 375 -6.85 -6.60 2.36
N PRO A 376 -7.05 -5.30 2.66
CA PRO A 376 -6.88 -4.81 4.02
C PRO A 376 -7.92 -5.48 4.93
N MET A 377 -7.54 -5.88 6.14
CA MET A 377 -8.48 -6.56 7.05
C MET A 377 -9.72 -5.74 7.39
N LYS A 378 -9.63 -4.40 7.34
CA LYS A 378 -10.78 -3.50 7.49
C LYS A 378 -11.84 -3.68 6.41
N PHE A 379 -11.49 -4.20 5.24
CA PHE A 379 -12.40 -4.45 4.13
C PHE A 379 -13.56 -5.38 4.51
N PHE A 380 -13.32 -6.34 5.38
CA PHE A 380 -14.36 -7.29 5.84
C PHE A 380 -15.39 -6.66 6.76
N PHE A 381 -15.10 -5.49 7.33
CA PHE A 381 -15.99 -4.79 8.27
C PHE A 381 -16.77 -3.68 7.56
N ASN A 382 -17.88 -4.04 6.98
CA ASN A 382 -18.75 -3.14 6.23
C ASN A 382 -20.15 -3.07 6.86
N SER A 383 -20.70 -1.85 6.92
CA SER A 383 -22.11 -1.64 7.25
C SER A 383 -22.98 -2.13 6.11
N GLY A 384 -24.02 -2.89 6.46
CA GLY A 384 -24.97 -3.42 5.49
C GLY A 384 -26.11 -2.45 5.16
N TYR A 385 -26.68 -2.61 3.97
CA TYR A 385 -27.98 -2.08 3.59
C TYR A 385 -29.00 -3.22 3.56
N ASN A 386 -30.19 -2.97 4.10
CA ASN A 386 -31.27 -3.96 4.06
C ASN A 386 -31.82 -4.05 2.64
N ASN A 387 -31.89 -5.25 2.12
CA ASN A 387 -32.54 -5.56 0.87
C ASN A 387 -34.09 -5.60 1.06
N SER A 388 -34.86 -5.50 -0.02
CA SER A 388 -36.30 -5.69 -0.01
C SER A 388 -36.75 -7.08 0.50
N SER A 389 -35.87 -8.07 0.44
CA SER A 389 -36.06 -9.43 0.98
C SER A 389 -35.66 -9.60 2.45
N GLY A 390 -35.12 -8.53 3.11
CA GLY A 390 -34.68 -8.59 4.52
C GLY A 390 -33.21 -9.02 4.72
N ASP A 391 -32.51 -9.39 3.66
CA ASP A 391 -31.08 -9.69 3.72
C ASP A 391 -30.23 -8.41 3.69
N SER A 392 -29.19 -8.39 4.48
CA SER A 392 -28.24 -7.29 4.53
C SER A 392 -27.12 -7.47 3.50
N ILE A 393 -26.91 -6.46 2.63
CA ILE A 393 -25.86 -6.44 1.60
C ILE A 393 -24.76 -5.48 2.01
N ALA A 394 -23.51 -5.89 1.89
CA ALA A 394 -22.34 -5.05 2.20
C ALA A 394 -22.19 -3.91 1.19
N SER A 395 -21.75 -2.74 1.66
CA SER A 395 -21.52 -1.58 0.79
C SER A 395 -20.44 -1.83 -0.29
N ALA A 396 -19.49 -2.72 -0.02
CA ALA A 396 -18.46 -3.13 -0.97
C ALA A 396 -19.05 -3.91 -2.16
N SER A 397 -19.97 -4.85 -1.90
CA SER A 397 -20.67 -5.59 -2.95
C SER A 397 -21.51 -4.67 -3.85
N VAL A 398 -22.16 -3.64 -3.27
CA VAL A 398 -22.88 -2.64 -4.04
C VAL A 398 -21.96 -1.83 -4.95
N LYS A 399 -20.80 -1.45 -4.47
CA LYS A 399 -19.79 -0.72 -5.26
C LYS A 399 -19.30 -1.55 -6.44
N GLU A 400 -19.07 -2.85 -6.25
CA GLU A 400 -18.66 -3.75 -7.32
C GLU A 400 -19.75 -3.86 -8.39
N LYS A 401 -21.02 -4.07 -7.99
CA LYS A 401 -22.15 -4.07 -8.93
C LYS A 401 -22.31 -2.76 -9.71
N ILE A 402 -22.06 -1.61 -9.07
CA ILE A 402 -22.03 -0.32 -9.77
C ILE A 402 -20.93 -0.30 -10.84
N ARG A 403 -19.75 -0.85 -10.55
CA ARG A 403 -18.64 -0.96 -11.49
C ARG A 403 -19.03 -1.84 -12.69
N ASP A 404 -19.65 -2.98 -12.45
CA ASP A 404 -20.10 -3.91 -13.49
C ASP A 404 -21.19 -3.29 -14.39
N ILE A 405 -22.17 -2.62 -13.79
CA ILE A 405 -23.21 -1.90 -14.55
C ILE A 405 -22.59 -0.82 -15.44
N VAL A 406 -21.61 -0.06 -14.91
CA VAL A 406 -20.95 0.98 -15.69
C VAL A 406 -20.04 0.40 -16.77
N SER A 407 -19.37 -0.73 -16.52
CA SER A 407 -18.52 -1.40 -17.52
C SER A 407 -19.34 -1.97 -18.69
N SER A 408 -20.59 -2.36 -18.44
CA SER A 408 -21.51 -2.90 -19.44
C SER A 408 -22.36 -1.83 -20.15
N GLU A 409 -22.23 -0.53 -19.77
CA GLU A 409 -23.06 0.53 -20.37
C GLU A 409 -22.65 0.86 -21.81
N PRO A 410 -23.62 1.24 -22.69
CA PRO A 410 -23.30 1.68 -24.03
C PRO A 410 -22.57 3.03 -24.01
N PRO A 411 -21.41 3.17 -24.66
CA PRO A 411 -20.58 4.39 -24.61
C PRO A 411 -21.27 5.66 -25.08
N GLN A 412 -22.20 5.54 -26.04
CA GLN A 412 -22.97 6.67 -26.57
C GLN A 412 -24.11 7.15 -25.66
N LYS A 413 -24.65 6.26 -24.80
CA LYS A 413 -25.75 6.56 -23.86
C LYS A 413 -25.45 6.02 -22.46
N PRO A 414 -24.48 6.57 -21.76
CA PRO A 414 -24.16 6.12 -20.41
C PRO A 414 -25.34 6.31 -19.45
N PHE A 415 -25.46 5.41 -18.48
CA PHE A 415 -26.55 5.42 -17.52
C PHE A 415 -26.45 6.62 -16.56
N SER A 416 -27.57 7.18 -16.18
CA SER A 416 -27.62 8.19 -15.10
C SER A 416 -27.60 7.50 -13.74
N ASP A 417 -27.17 8.21 -12.70
CA ASP A 417 -27.20 7.68 -11.32
C ASP A 417 -28.62 7.24 -10.88
N ALA A 418 -29.68 7.84 -11.49
CA ALA A 418 -31.05 7.40 -11.28
C ALA A 418 -31.33 6.06 -11.97
N LYS A 419 -30.83 5.85 -13.21
CA LYS A 419 -31.02 4.58 -13.93
C LYS A 419 -30.21 3.45 -13.31
N ILE A 420 -28.98 3.74 -12.80
CA ILE A 420 -28.19 2.78 -12.03
C ILE A 420 -28.96 2.36 -10.75
N ALA A 421 -29.58 3.32 -10.05
CA ALA A 421 -30.39 3.01 -8.88
C ALA A 421 -31.62 2.14 -9.23
N GLU A 422 -32.25 2.34 -10.40
CA GLU A 422 -33.36 1.55 -10.90
C GLU A 422 -32.92 0.11 -11.23
N ILE A 423 -31.77 -0.07 -11.92
CA ILE A 423 -31.22 -1.39 -12.22
C ILE A 423 -30.84 -2.13 -10.92
N LEU A 424 -30.24 -1.46 -9.97
CA LEU A 424 -29.96 -2.06 -8.65
C LEU A 424 -31.23 -2.43 -7.90
N ALA A 425 -32.30 -1.66 -8.05
CA ALA A 425 -33.60 -1.99 -7.45
C ALA A 425 -34.27 -3.20 -8.13
N GLU A 426 -34.08 -3.40 -9.44
CA GLU A 426 -34.50 -4.61 -10.15
C GLU A 426 -33.77 -5.86 -9.64
N ASP A 427 -32.47 -5.72 -9.29
CA ASP A 427 -31.68 -6.75 -8.62
C ASP A 427 -31.99 -6.91 -7.13
N GLY A 428 -33.04 -6.23 -6.65
CA GLY A 428 -33.51 -6.29 -5.27
C GLY A 428 -32.78 -5.34 -4.30
N ILE A 429 -31.83 -4.51 -4.75
CA ILE A 429 -31.02 -3.62 -3.93
C ILE A 429 -31.61 -2.20 -3.97
N ALA A 430 -32.47 -1.86 -3.00
CA ALA A 430 -33.11 -0.55 -2.94
C ALA A 430 -32.15 0.53 -2.39
N ILE A 431 -31.52 1.30 -3.27
CA ILE A 431 -30.60 2.36 -2.90
C ILE A 431 -31.00 3.71 -3.51
N ALA A 432 -30.91 4.77 -2.70
CA ALA A 432 -31.22 6.12 -3.17
C ALA A 432 -30.19 6.62 -4.21
N ARG A 433 -30.65 7.39 -5.22
CA ARG A 433 -29.80 8.03 -6.23
C ARG A 433 -28.57 8.76 -5.63
N ARG A 434 -28.76 9.46 -4.49
CA ARG A 434 -27.65 10.18 -3.83
C ARG A 434 -26.56 9.24 -3.33
N THR A 435 -26.92 8.07 -2.84
CA THR A 435 -25.98 7.04 -2.38
C THR A 435 -25.21 6.43 -3.56
N VAL A 436 -25.90 6.19 -4.70
CA VAL A 436 -25.26 5.73 -5.94
C VAL A 436 -24.24 6.75 -6.44
N ALA A 437 -24.60 8.04 -6.45
CA ALA A 437 -23.67 9.11 -6.84
C ALA A 437 -22.41 9.14 -5.93
N LYS A 438 -22.62 9.04 -4.60
CA LYS A 438 -21.53 8.99 -3.63
C LYS A 438 -20.60 7.78 -3.86
N TYR A 439 -21.17 6.59 -4.05
CA TYR A 439 -20.37 5.37 -4.31
C TYR A 439 -19.63 5.43 -5.63
N ARG A 440 -20.28 5.95 -6.68
CA ARG A 440 -19.63 6.17 -7.98
C ARG A 440 -18.39 7.09 -7.84
N GLU A 441 -18.52 8.18 -7.09
CA GLU A 441 -17.41 9.11 -6.81
C GLU A 441 -16.30 8.45 -5.99
N GLU A 442 -16.64 7.68 -4.97
CA GLU A 442 -15.67 6.94 -4.14
C GLU A 442 -14.89 5.87 -4.95
N ILE A 443 -15.49 5.31 -6.01
CA ILE A 443 -14.84 4.36 -6.93
C ILE A 443 -14.01 5.08 -8.01
N GLY A 444 -14.11 6.43 -8.10
CA GLY A 444 -13.42 7.22 -9.13
C GLY A 444 -14.12 7.21 -10.51
N ILE A 445 -15.37 6.77 -10.60
CA ILE A 445 -16.12 6.75 -11.84
C ILE A 445 -16.70 8.16 -12.11
N PRO A 446 -16.41 8.77 -13.28
CA PRO A 446 -16.88 10.11 -13.61
C PRO A 446 -18.39 10.18 -13.85
N THR A 447 -18.95 11.39 -13.86
CA THR A 447 -20.40 11.63 -14.10
C THR A 447 -20.81 11.19 -15.52
N LYS A 448 -22.11 10.95 -15.72
CA LYS A 448 -22.69 10.57 -17.02
C LYS A 448 -22.19 11.44 -18.18
N SER A 449 -22.09 12.75 -17.99
CA SER A 449 -21.64 13.70 -19.02
C SER A 449 -20.20 13.49 -19.43
N LEU A 450 -19.33 13.09 -18.51
CA LEU A 450 -17.91 12.84 -18.75
C LEU A 450 -17.66 11.42 -19.31
N ARG A 451 -18.58 10.47 -19.10
CA ARG A 451 -18.48 9.10 -19.62
C ARG A 451 -19.01 8.97 -21.07
N LYS A 452 -19.83 9.93 -21.52
CA LYS A 452 -20.40 9.89 -22.87
C LYS A 452 -19.27 10.00 -23.90
N ARG A 453 -19.16 8.99 -24.78
CA ARG A 453 -18.35 9.01 -26.00
C ARG A 453 -19.29 9.35 -27.17
N PHE A 454 -18.83 10.24 -28.04
CA PHE A 454 -19.59 10.68 -29.22
C PHE A 454 -19.33 9.77 -30.40
#